data_923c90f6d494de90226a517c3be1713a
#
_entry.id   923c90f6d494de90226a517c3be1713a
#
_cell.length_a   1.000
_cell.length_b   1.000
_cell.length_c   1.000
_cell.angle_alpha   90.00
_cell.angle_beta   90.00
_cell.angle_gamma   90.00
#
_symmetry.space_group_name_H-M   'P 1'
#
loop_
_entity.id
_entity.type
_entity.pdbx_description
1 polymer ?
#
loop_
_entity_poly.entity_id
_entity_poly.type
_entity_poly.pdbx_seq_one_letter_code
_entity_poly.pdbx_strand_id
1 'polypeptide(L)'
;FDIRTSYVEVQSSMIIIPKIKESTSLILKGNQIKLLCISINGNELGSNEYSYNSKELIVYKPPESEFNLKIISQIDPFSNTSLEGLYLSSGMLTTQCEAEGFRSICFHPDRPDILSKYTVRIVADRNLYPVLLSNGNLKNFSNLKNNNLRHETIWEDPFPKPSYLFALVAGKLNI
;
A
#
# COMPACT_ATOMS: atom_id res chain seq x y z
N PHE A 1 2.84 -5.55 -2.08
CA PHE A 1 4.05 -5.28 -1.30
C PHE A 1 5.18 -6.19 -1.76
N ASP A 2 6.30 -5.62 -2.15
CA ASP A 2 7.53 -6.35 -2.48
C ASP A 2 8.61 -5.98 -1.46
N ILE A 3 8.80 -6.84 -0.46
CA ILE A 3 9.74 -6.63 0.65
C ILE A 3 11.16 -6.93 0.14
N ARG A 4 12.00 -5.91 0.12
CA ARG A 4 13.42 -5.99 -0.25
C ARG A 4 14.29 -5.90 1.02
N THR A 5 15.60 -5.97 0.86
CA THR A 5 16.54 -5.96 2.00
C THR A 5 16.64 -4.62 2.72
N SER A 6 16.37 -3.51 2.04
CA SER A 6 16.53 -2.14 2.58
C SER A 6 15.33 -1.23 2.33
N TYR A 7 14.28 -1.71 1.67
CA TYR A 7 13.06 -0.96 1.41
C TYR A 7 11.91 -1.91 1.09
N VAL A 8 10.69 -1.38 1.09
CA VAL A 8 9.53 -2.07 0.54
C VAL A 8 8.97 -1.27 -0.63
N GLU A 9 8.85 -1.93 -1.78
CA GLU A 9 8.10 -1.38 -2.89
C GLU A 9 6.62 -1.67 -2.69
N VAL A 10 5.81 -0.63 -2.76
CA VAL A 10 4.36 -0.70 -2.61
C VAL A 10 3.71 -0.33 -3.92
N GLN A 11 3.05 -1.28 -4.55
CA GLN A 11 2.16 -1.02 -5.67
C GLN A 11 0.73 -1.03 -5.16
N SER A 12 0.05 0.10 -5.21
CA SER A 12 -1.39 0.21 -4.95
C SER A 12 -2.16 0.41 -6.23
N SER A 13 -3.32 -0.22 -6.33
CA SER A 13 -4.28 -0.03 -7.42
C SER A 13 -5.65 0.19 -6.80
N MET A 14 -6.25 1.35 -7.07
CA MET A 14 -7.51 1.78 -6.48
C MET A 14 -8.53 2.06 -7.58
N ILE A 15 -9.72 1.52 -7.43
CA ILE A 15 -10.87 1.95 -8.22
C ILE A 15 -11.47 3.16 -7.49
N ILE A 16 -11.37 4.33 -8.09
CA ILE A 16 -11.87 5.58 -7.54
C ILE A 16 -13.22 5.90 -8.18
N ILE A 17 -14.22 6.10 -7.32
CA ILE A 17 -15.56 6.50 -7.73
C ILE A 17 -15.80 7.92 -7.19
N PRO A 18 -15.69 8.97 -8.04
CA PRO A 18 -15.91 10.35 -7.61
C PRO A 18 -17.33 10.55 -7.09
N LYS A 19 -17.48 11.20 -5.94
CA LYS A 19 -18.77 11.56 -5.35
C LYS A 19 -19.20 12.99 -5.70
N ILE A 20 -18.23 13.83 -6.01
CA ILE A 20 -18.42 15.25 -6.36
C ILE A 20 -18.04 15.39 -7.82
N LYS A 21 -18.98 15.87 -8.64
CA LYS A 21 -18.72 16.30 -10.01
C LYS A 21 -17.94 17.61 -9.99
N GLU A 22 -17.15 17.85 -11.03
CA GLU A 22 -16.32 19.08 -11.16
C GLU A 22 -15.25 19.23 -10.07
N SER A 23 -14.78 18.10 -9.50
CA SER A 23 -13.63 18.15 -8.59
C SER A 23 -12.38 18.58 -9.33
N THR A 24 -11.73 19.64 -8.87
CA THR A 24 -10.50 20.16 -9.48
C THR A 24 -9.28 19.33 -9.18
N SER A 25 -9.32 18.49 -8.14
CA SER A 25 -8.20 17.65 -7.71
C SER A 25 -8.64 16.46 -6.87
N LEU A 26 -7.84 15.39 -6.92
CA LEU A 26 -7.89 14.27 -5.98
C LEU A 26 -6.69 14.38 -5.03
N ILE A 27 -6.96 14.48 -3.73
CA ILE A 27 -5.93 14.58 -2.69
C ILE A 27 -5.81 13.23 -1.99
N LEU A 28 -4.61 12.65 -2.02
CA LEU A 28 -4.24 11.44 -1.30
C LEU A 28 -3.24 11.81 -0.20
N LYS A 29 -3.46 11.32 1.01
CA LYS A 29 -2.50 11.48 2.10
C LYS A 29 -1.34 10.53 1.93
N GLY A 30 -0.15 10.99 2.27
CA GLY A 30 1.09 10.22 2.26
C GLY A 30 2.05 10.80 3.29
N ASN A 31 2.85 9.97 3.92
CA ASN A 31 3.84 10.42 4.90
C ASN A 31 5.18 9.72 4.63
N GLN A 32 6.20 10.51 4.27
CA GLN A 32 7.56 10.02 3.97
C GLN A 32 7.62 8.91 2.91
N ILE A 33 6.74 8.96 1.92
CA ILE A 33 6.67 8.01 0.81
C ILE A 33 7.42 8.57 -0.39
N LYS A 34 8.31 7.78 -0.98
CA LYS A 34 8.94 8.10 -2.26
C LYS A 34 8.06 7.62 -3.40
N LEU A 35 7.47 8.55 -4.15
CA LEU A 35 6.71 8.24 -5.37
C LEU A 35 7.68 7.79 -6.48
N LEU A 36 7.36 6.68 -7.14
CA LEU A 36 8.12 6.16 -8.30
C LEU A 36 7.35 6.33 -9.59
N CYS A 37 6.04 6.01 -9.59
CA CYS A 37 5.19 6.10 -10.76
C CYS A 37 3.74 6.29 -10.35
N ILE A 38 2.98 7.03 -11.15
CA ILE A 38 1.53 7.19 -11.01
C ILE A 38 0.88 7.09 -12.37
N SER A 39 -0.24 6.35 -12.46
CA SER A 39 -0.99 6.22 -13.71
C SER A 39 -2.50 6.16 -13.46
N ILE A 40 -3.26 6.67 -14.44
CA ILE A 40 -4.73 6.59 -14.48
C ILE A 40 -5.13 5.78 -15.71
N ASN A 41 -5.95 4.75 -15.50
CA ASN A 41 -6.45 3.85 -16.56
C ASN A 41 -5.31 3.29 -17.44
N GLY A 42 -4.13 3.03 -16.84
CA GLY A 42 -2.96 2.51 -17.52
C GLY A 42 -2.07 3.58 -18.19
N ASN A 43 -2.47 4.85 -18.22
CA ASN A 43 -1.67 5.94 -18.77
C ASN A 43 -0.89 6.61 -17.65
N GLU A 44 0.43 6.67 -17.78
CA GLU A 44 1.31 7.35 -16.82
C GLU A 44 1.08 8.86 -16.87
N LEU A 45 1.00 9.51 -15.71
CA LEU A 45 0.80 10.94 -15.59
C LEU A 45 2.12 11.69 -15.75
N GLY A 46 2.06 12.79 -16.49
CA GLY A 46 3.17 13.74 -16.62
C GLY A 46 3.33 14.60 -15.35
N SER A 47 4.50 15.21 -15.18
CA SER A 47 4.84 16.03 -14.01
C SER A 47 3.96 17.27 -13.80
N ASN A 48 3.21 17.68 -14.83
CA ASN A 48 2.24 18.78 -14.79
C ASN A 48 0.82 18.34 -14.42
N GLU A 49 0.56 17.04 -14.30
CA GLU A 49 -0.75 16.48 -13.97
C GLU A 49 -0.92 16.13 -12.50
N TYR A 50 0.18 16.17 -11.75
CA TYR A 50 0.17 15.95 -10.30
C TYR A 50 1.27 16.75 -9.60
N SER A 51 1.16 16.86 -8.28
CA SER A 51 2.26 17.25 -7.39
C SER A 51 2.27 16.36 -6.15
N TYR A 52 3.43 16.18 -5.54
CA TYR A 52 3.51 15.50 -4.26
C TYR A 52 4.60 16.10 -3.38
N ASN A 53 4.41 15.93 -2.08
CA ASN A 53 5.37 16.30 -1.04
C ASN A 53 5.41 15.21 0.05
N SER A 54 6.03 15.50 1.18
CA SER A 54 6.14 14.55 2.30
C SER A 54 4.82 14.19 2.98
N LYS A 55 3.70 14.88 2.67
CA LYS A 55 2.41 14.71 3.35
C LYS A 55 1.26 14.31 2.44
N GLU A 56 1.36 14.60 1.14
CA GLU A 56 0.25 14.38 0.22
C GLU A 56 0.69 14.29 -1.24
N LEU A 57 -0.13 13.60 -2.03
CA LEU A 57 -0.10 13.54 -3.48
C LEU A 57 -1.41 14.14 -3.99
N ILE A 58 -1.30 15.13 -4.86
CA ILE A 58 -2.44 15.83 -5.47
C ILE A 58 -2.46 15.52 -6.96
N VAL A 59 -3.51 14.87 -7.44
CA VAL A 59 -3.75 14.63 -8.87
C VAL A 59 -4.67 15.72 -9.38
N TYR A 60 -4.24 16.45 -10.39
CA TYR A 60 -5.01 17.54 -10.99
C TYR A 60 -6.02 17.01 -12.01
N LYS A 61 -7.23 17.58 -12.00
CA LYS A 61 -8.29 17.27 -12.97
C LYS A 61 -8.49 15.75 -13.18
N PRO A 62 -8.73 14.98 -12.10
CA PRO A 62 -8.98 13.55 -12.23
C PRO A 62 -10.25 13.32 -13.07
N PRO A 63 -10.43 12.13 -13.67
CA PRO A 63 -11.67 11.80 -14.38
C PRO A 63 -12.91 11.97 -13.49
N GLU A 64 -14.01 12.46 -14.07
CA GLU A 64 -15.30 12.65 -13.37
C GLU A 64 -16.10 11.35 -13.22
N SER A 65 -15.76 10.32 -13.99
CA SER A 65 -16.32 8.97 -13.89
C SER A 65 -15.36 8.03 -13.15
N GLU A 66 -15.79 6.83 -12.86
CA GLU A 66 -14.97 5.77 -12.26
C GLU A 66 -13.67 5.58 -13.06
N PHE A 67 -12.55 5.46 -12.35
CA PHE A 67 -11.23 5.22 -12.94
C PHE A 67 -10.34 4.37 -12.04
N ASN A 68 -9.36 3.72 -12.66
CA ASN A 68 -8.31 2.99 -11.95
C ASN A 68 -7.10 3.91 -11.74
N LEU A 69 -6.72 4.11 -10.48
CA LEU A 69 -5.52 4.84 -10.09
C LEU A 69 -4.47 3.83 -9.60
N LYS A 70 -3.35 3.76 -10.30
CA LYS A 70 -2.22 2.93 -9.90
C LYS A 70 -1.06 3.81 -9.47
N ILE A 71 -0.49 3.49 -8.31
CA ILE A 71 0.66 4.18 -7.74
C ILE A 71 1.72 3.14 -7.39
N ILE A 72 2.96 3.39 -7.80
CA ILE A 72 4.14 2.63 -7.37
C ILE A 72 4.97 3.57 -6.52
N SER A 73 5.29 3.13 -5.32
CA SER A 73 6.03 3.90 -4.33
C SER A 73 7.01 3.02 -3.56
N GLN A 74 7.89 3.68 -2.82
CA GLN A 74 8.88 3.03 -1.96
C GLN A 74 8.80 3.63 -0.56
N ILE A 75 8.86 2.76 0.44
CA ILE A 75 8.93 3.12 1.85
C ILE A 75 10.14 2.42 2.50
N ASP A 76 10.62 2.98 3.60
CA ASP A 76 11.71 2.40 4.41
C ASP A 76 11.21 2.04 5.81
N PRO A 77 10.64 0.84 6.00
CA PRO A 77 10.21 0.39 7.31
C PRO A 77 11.35 0.00 8.25
N PHE A 78 12.57 -0.14 7.72
CA PHE A 78 13.74 -0.57 8.49
C PHE A 78 14.34 0.57 9.30
N SER A 79 14.20 1.81 8.84
CA SER A 79 14.59 3.02 9.58
C SER A 79 13.41 3.70 10.30
N ASN A 80 12.20 3.15 10.18
CA ASN A 80 10.99 3.72 10.77
C ASN A 80 11.01 3.58 12.30
N THR A 81 11.23 4.69 13.00
CA THR A 81 11.22 4.80 14.47
C THR A 81 9.93 5.41 15.02
N SER A 82 9.04 5.91 14.16
CA SER A 82 7.76 6.46 14.59
C SER A 82 6.78 5.39 15.07
N LEU A 83 7.00 4.13 14.67
CA LEU A 83 6.12 2.99 14.92
C LEU A 83 4.69 3.19 14.35
N GLU A 84 4.59 3.99 13.30
CA GLU A 84 3.38 4.21 12.53
C GLU A 84 3.54 3.67 11.10
N GLY A 85 2.47 3.12 10.53
CA GLY A 85 2.53 2.46 9.25
C GLY A 85 3.22 1.11 9.35
N LEU A 86 4.11 0.80 8.41
CA LEU A 86 4.92 -0.43 8.41
C LEU A 86 6.29 -0.15 9.05
N TYR A 87 6.71 -0.98 10.00
CA TYR A 87 8.00 -0.85 10.67
C TYR A 87 8.58 -2.21 11.08
N LEU A 88 9.88 -2.24 11.33
CA LEU A 88 10.59 -3.43 11.82
C LEU A 88 10.56 -3.46 13.35
N SER A 89 10.07 -4.56 13.91
CA SER A 89 10.08 -4.83 15.35
C SER A 89 10.55 -6.25 15.61
N SER A 90 11.62 -6.41 16.40
CA SER A 90 12.17 -7.73 16.78
C SER A 90 12.39 -8.68 15.59
N GLY A 91 12.85 -8.13 14.45
CA GLY A 91 13.10 -8.91 13.23
C GLY A 91 11.86 -9.21 12.38
N MET A 92 10.70 -8.73 12.77
CA MET A 92 9.44 -8.84 12.02
C MET A 92 9.01 -7.47 11.49
N LEU A 93 8.50 -7.43 10.27
CA LEU A 93 7.78 -6.29 9.75
C LEU A 93 6.32 -6.39 10.23
N THR A 94 5.84 -5.34 10.84
CA THR A 94 4.47 -5.23 11.35
C THR A 94 3.89 -3.85 11.09
N THR A 95 2.58 -3.75 11.07
CA THR A 95 1.88 -2.48 10.84
C THR A 95 1.21 -1.96 12.10
N GLN A 96 1.18 -0.63 12.23
CA GLN A 96 0.31 0.12 13.12
C GLN A 96 -0.36 1.22 12.29
N CYS A 97 -1.64 1.08 12.00
CA CYS A 97 -2.37 2.00 11.12
C CYS A 97 -3.36 2.91 11.85
N GLU A 98 -3.77 2.60 13.07
CA GLU A 98 -4.64 3.45 13.87
C GLU A 98 -3.83 4.60 14.53
N ALA A 99 -4.27 5.86 14.41
CA ALA A 99 -5.43 6.32 13.67
C ALA A 99 -5.10 6.70 12.22
N GLU A 100 -3.87 7.17 11.90
CA GLU A 100 -3.48 7.75 10.61
C GLU A 100 -2.20 7.11 10.02
N GLY A 101 -1.81 5.93 10.50
CA GLY A 101 -0.57 5.27 10.08
C GLY A 101 -0.60 4.68 8.67
N PHE A 102 -1.78 4.42 8.08
CA PHE A 102 -1.87 3.85 6.74
C PHE A 102 -1.25 4.76 5.67
N ARG A 103 -1.31 6.08 5.85
CA ARG A 103 -0.66 7.08 4.97
C ARG A 103 0.87 7.01 4.96
N SER A 104 1.49 6.29 5.91
CA SER A 104 2.93 6.01 5.89
C SER A 104 3.27 4.73 5.11
N ILE A 105 2.25 4.02 4.57
CA ILE A 105 2.41 2.79 3.78
C ILE A 105 2.20 3.07 2.30
N CYS A 106 1.10 3.74 1.94
CA CYS A 106 0.82 4.15 0.57
C CYS A 106 -0.02 5.42 0.51
N PHE A 107 0.04 6.13 -0.62
CA PHE A 107 -0.86 7.24 -0.88
C PHE A 107 -2.29 6.76 -0.95
N HIS A 108 -3.16 7.30 -0.08
CA HIS A 108 -4.55 6.87 0.05
C HIS A 108 -5.44 8.05 0.49
N PRO A 109 -6.76 8.06 0.21
CA PRO A 109 -7.67 9.04 0.79
C PRO A 109 -7.67 9.10 2.33
N ASP A 110 -7.25 8.04 2.99
CA ASP A 110 -6.92 7.86 4.41
C ASP A 110 -7.81 8.63 5.38
N ARG A 111 -9.11 8.40 5.26
CA ARG A 111 -10.18 8.94 6.09
C ARG A 111 -11.05 7.81 6.62
N PRO A 112 -11.60 7.91 7.84
CA PRO A 112 -12.40 6.84 8.45
C PRO A 112 -13.76 6.61 7.74
N ASP A 113 -14.25 7.58 6.99
CA ASP A 113 -15.48 7.50 6.21
C ASP A 113 -15.28 6.89 4.80
N ILE A 114 -14.03 6.66 4.39
CA ILE A 114 -13.68 5.99 3.13
C ILE A 114 -13.48 4.50 3.39
N LEU A 115 -14.45 3.71 2.99
CA LEU A 115 -14.43 2.26 3.17
C LEU A 115 -13.98 1.58 1.88
N SER A 116 -13.03 0.66 1.99
CA SER A 116 -12.48 -0.10 0.87
C SER A 116 -12.40 -1.59 1.17
N LYS A 117 -12.51 -2.41 0.14
CA LYS A 117 -12.13 -3.83 0.18
C LYS A 117 -10.65 -3.94 -0.17
N TYR A 118 -9.97 -4.91 0.41
CA TYR A 118 -8.53 -5.06 0.21
C TYR A 118 -8.19 -6.42 -0.36
N THR A 119 -7.37 -6.42 -1.41
CA THR A 119 -6.63 -7.59 -1.86
C THR A 119 -5.15 -7.27 -1.69
N VAL A 120 -4.45 -8.06 -0.91
CA VAL A 120 -3.06 -7.79 -0.52
C VAL A 120 -2.17 -8.91 -1.00
N ARG A 121 -1.25 -8.60 -1.91
CA ARG A 121 -0.17 -9.49 -2.32
C ARG A 121 1.10 -9.08 -1.60
N ILE A 122 1.74 -10.03 -0.91
CA ILE A 122 2.99 -9.82 -0.19
C ILE A 122 4.04 -10.74 -0.81
N VAL A 123 5.18 -10.20 -1.18
CA VAL A 123 6.32 -10.94 -1.74
C VAL A 123 7.53 -10.68 -0.86
N ALA A 124 8.22 -11.73 -0.41
CA ALA A 124 9.38 -11.61 0.46
C ALA A 124 10.41 -12.73 0.29
N ASP A 125 11.59 -12.55 0.87
CA ASP A 125 12.56 -13.62 1.06
C ASP A 125 12.00 -14.67 2.04
N ARG A 126 12.02 -15.93 1.64
CA ARG A 126 11.41 -17.03 2.39
C ARG A 126 12.15 -17.36 3.69
N ASN A 127 13.46 -17.13 3.74
CA ASN A 127 14.26 -17.44 4.93
C ASN A 127 14.15 -16.34 5.99
N LEU A 128 14.04 -15.08 5.54
CA LEU A 128 13.89 -13.93 6.43
C LEU A 128 12.46 -13.77 6.93
N TYR A 129 11.49 -13.97 6.05
CA TYR A 129 10.06 -13.77 6.31
C TYR A 129 9.25 -15.01 5.90
N PRO A 130 9.38 -16.16 6.61
CA PRO A 130 8.68 -17.39 6.25
C PRO A 130 7.15 -17.30 6.38
N VAL A 131 6.65 -16.38 7.20
CA VAL A 131 5.22 -16.14 7.41
C VAL A 131 4.86 -14.74 6.90
N LEU A 132 3.84 -14.66 6.05
CA LEU A 132 3.31 -13.43 5.46
C LEU A 132 1.81 -13.37 5.70
N LEU A 133 1.36 -12.44 6.52
CA LEU A 133 -0.05 -12.31 6.93
C LEU A 133 -0.62 -10.94 6.55
N SER A 134 -1.91 -10.91 6.27
CA SER A 134 -2.70 -9.68 6.16
C SER A 134 -4.15 -9.95 6.59
N ASN A 135 -4.99 -8.91 6.54
CA ASN A 135 -6.41 -9.04 6.84
C ASN A 135 -7.11 -10.00 5.87
N GLY A 136 -8.18 -10.62 6.38
CA GLY A 136 -9.08 -11.45 5.58
C GLY A 136 -8.63 -12.91 5.44
N ASN A 137 -8.83 -13.50 4.27
CA ASN A 137 -8.62 -14.91 4.00
C ASN A 137 -7.45 -15.12 3.03
N LEU A 138 -6.60 -16.10 3.33
CA LEU A 138 -5.54 -16.51 2.41
C LEU A 138 -6.17 -17.13 1.15
N LYS A 139 -5.87 -16.55 -0.01
CA LYS A 139 -6.32 -17.04 -1.33
C LYS A 139 -5.24 -17.81 -2.07
N ASN A 140 -4.00 -17.42 -1.91
CA ASN A 140 -2.87 -18.08 -2.56
C ASN A 140 -1.61 -18.02 -1.72
N PHE A 141 -0.83 -19.09 -1.83
CA PHE A 141 0.55 -19.18 -1.33
C PHE A 141 1.38 -19.87 -2.40
N SER A 142 2.47 -19.25 -2.87
CA SER A 142 3.33 -19.85 -3.87
C SER A 142 4.77 -19.37 -3.77
N ASN A 143 5.69 -20.21 -4.26
CA ASN A 143 7.06 -19.78 -4.52
C ASN A 143 7.11 -19.01 -5.85
N LEU A 144 7.96 -18.00 -5.96
CA LEU A 144 8.13 -17.31 -7.22
C LEU A 144 8.83 -18.22 -8.25
N LYS A 145 8.26 -18.32 -9.45
CA LYS A 145 8.77 -19.22 -10.52
C LYS A 145 10.24 -18.97 -10.90
N ASN A 146 10.69 -17.72 -10.82
CA ASN A 146 12.01 -17.29 -11.26
C ASN A 146 13.01 -17.08 -10.10
N ASN A 147 12.58 -17.30 -8.85
CA ASN A 147 13.43 -17.14 -7.67
C ASN A 147 12.89 -17.95 -6.49
N ASN A 148 13.43 -19.16 -6.34
CA ASN A 148 13.01 -20.09 -5.28
C ASN A 148 13.30 -19.61 -3.84
N LEU A 149 14.12 -18.57 -3.67
CA LEU A 149 14.37 -17.95 -2.37
C LEU A 149 13.25 -16.98 -1.96
N ARG A 150 12.34 -16.66 -2.88
CA ARG A 150 11.23 -15.75 -2.61
C ARG A 150 9.91 -16.46 -2.77
N HIS A 151 8.97 -16.07 -1.94
CA HIS A 151 7.60 -16.57 -1.95
C HIS A 151 6.60 -15.42 -1.88
N GLU A 152 5.34 -15.77 -2.10
CA GLU A 152 4.25 -14.81 -2.04
C GLU A 152 3.01 -15.37 -1.37
N THR A 153 2.23 -14.48 -0.79
CA THR A 153 0.86 -14.74 -0.37
C THR A 153 -0.09 -13.73 -0.98
N ILE A 154 -1.33 -14.15 -1.22
CA ILE A 154 -2.44 -13.26 -1.60
C ILE A 154 -3.55 -13.42 -0.57
N TRP A 155 -3.92 -12.31 0.05
CA TRP A 155 -4.98 -12.20 1.04
C TRP A 155 -6.13 -11.40 0.47
N GLU A 156 -7.35 -11.79 0.74
CA GLU A 156 -8.56 -11.08 0.33
C GLU A 156 -9.42 -10.78 1.55
N ASP A 157 -9.66 -9.50 1.77
CA ASP A 157 -10.57 -8.99 2.79
C ASP A 157 -11.82 -8.44 2.09
N PRO A 158 -12.93 -9.22 2.08
CA PRO A 158 -14.10 -8.91 1.27
C PRO A 158 -15.01 -7.86 1.89
N PHE A 159 -14.78 -7.48 3.15
CA PHE A 159 -15.62 -6.54 3.86
C PHE A 159 -15.05 -5.12 3.79
N PRO A 160 -15.87 -4.12 3.33
CA PRO A 160 -15.41 -2.74 3.30
C PRO A 160 -15.02 -2.26 4.70
N LYS A 161 -13.82 -1.72 4.84
CA LYS A 161 -13.29 -1.18 6.08
C LYS A 161 -12.46 0.08 5.86
N PRO A 162 -12.34 0.95 6.86
CA PRO A 162 -11.44 2.08 6.78
C PRO A 162 -9.98 1.63 6.82
N SER A 163 -9.09 2.47 6.30
CA SER A 163 -7.66 2.20 6.17
C SER A 163 -6.94 1.94 7.50
N TYR A 164 -7.40 2.52 8.60
CA TYR A 164 -6.78 2.33 9.92
C TYR A 164 -6.90 0.90 10.46
N LEU A 165 -7.80 0.07 9.89
CA LEU A 165 -7.92 -1.36 10.24
C LEU A 165 -7.02 -2.27 9.37
N PHE A 166 -6.23 -1.71 8.46
CA PHE A 166 -5.28 -2.48 7.67
C PHE A 166 -4.19 -3.08 8.54
N ALA A 167 -3.89 -4.35 8.30
CA ALA A 167 -2.80 -5.06 8.99
C ALA A 167 -1.97 -5.90 8.02
N LEU A 168 -0.65 -5.88 8.22
CA LEU A 168 0.32 -6.74 7.55
C LEU A 168 1.39 -7.15 8.56
N VAL A 169 1.74 -8.43 8.55
CA VAL A 169 2.87 -8.96 9.32
C VAL A 169 3.71 -9.86 8.42
N ALA A 170 5.03 -9.67 8.46
CA ALA A 170 5.98 -10.54 7.77
C ALA A 170 7.14 -10.86 8.71
N GLY A 171 7.41 -12.15 8.96
CA GLY A 171 8.47 -12.53 9.90
C GLY A 171 8.50 -14.00 10.25
N LYS A 172 9.35 -14.33 11.22
CA LYS A 172 9.43 -15.66 11.85
C LYS A 172 8.45 -15.69 13.01
N LEU A 173 7.30 -16.30 12.78
CA LEU A 173 6.26 -16.47 13.79
C LEU A 173 6.17 -17.94 14.21
N ASN A 174 6.04 -18.19 15.50
CA ASN A 174 5.65 -19.50 16.02
C ASN A 174 4.11 -19.59 15.91
N ILE A 175 3.64 -20.43 15.01
CA ILE A 175 2.22 -20.66 14.76
C ILE A 175 1.88 -22.06 15.26
#